data_66837ff42a3c03e4e42c4f84dd6c2618
#
_entry.id   66837ff42a3c03e4e42c4f84dd6c2618
#
_cell.length_a   1.000
_cell.length_b   1.000
_cell.length_c   1.000
_cell.angle_alpha   90.00
_cell.angle_beta   90.00
_cell.angle_gamma   90.00
#
_symmetry.space_group_name_H-M   'P 1'
#
loop_
_entity.id
_entity.type
_entity.pdbx_description
1 polymer ?
#
loop_
_entity_poly.entity_id
_entity_poly.type
_entity_poly.pdbx_seq_one_letter_code
_entity_poly.pdbx_strand_id
1 'polypeptide(L)'
;YRQKAYAGLSGQIVTLTLCELRTFLSDTLEVIDSSFRNNKCANGLYHAYNLIRFTEDNIEISHLYDMLEAQLAVLSSGLLAAEEAVELLDAMRQSTLYREDQRSYMLYPNRRRASFLELNNIPAEVAEWPVIKKLLNDKQQSILSIDEQGGLHFNATFNNASFLDQAISNQTTISSDERQILLDLYESVFHHHAFTGRSGTFYKYEGLGSIYWHMVSKLLLAVGETIASATDATPTTIQQLKAHYNAIREGIGAHKQPAEYGSFPFDPYSHTPSMAGVQQPGMTGQVKEDIIS
;
A
#
# COMPACT_ATOMS: atom_id res chain seq x y z
N TYR A 1 25.84 5.10 -0.48
CA TYR A 1 25.15 6.38 -0.43
C TYR A 1 24.80 6.81 0.99
N ARG A 2 23.99 6.00 1.74
CA ARG A 2 23.55 6.32 3.12
C ARG A 2 24.69 6.67 4.05
N GLN A 3 25.77 5.87 4.08
CA GLN A 3 26.94 6.12 4.93
C GLN A 3 27.57 7.49 4.64
N LYS A 4 27.67 7.88 3.36
CA LYS A 4 28.19 9.20 2.98
C LYS A 4 27.24 10.34 3.39
N ALA A 5 25.92 10.14 3.25
CA ALA A 5 24.93 11.13 3.65
C ALA A 5 24.93 11.38 5.18
N TYR A 6 25.09 10.32 5.98
CA TYR A 6 25.15 10.42 7.43
C TYR A 6 26.51 10.91 7.96
N ALA A 7 27.58 10.80 7.17
CA ALA A 7 28.88 11.37 7.52
C ALA A 7 28.93 12.90 7.43
N GLY A 8 27.86 13.52 6.89
CA GLY A 8 27.76 14.95 6.72
C GLY A 8 28.40 15.47 5.44
N LEU A 9 28.41 16.78 5.27
CA LEU A 9 28.97 17.45 4.11
C LEU A 9 30.51 17.43 4.21
N SER A 10 31.18 17.08 3.12
CA SER A 10 32.65 17.07 3.02
C SER A 10 33.29 18.46 3.03
N GLY A 11 32.49 19.51 2.83
CA GLY A 11 32.97 20.88 2.62
C GLY A 11 33.57 21.12 1.22
N GLN A 12 33.65 20.10 0.37
CA GLN A 12 34.10 20.28 -1.00
C GLN A 12 33.00 20.95 -1.84
N ILE A 13 33.37 21.99 -2.57
CA ILE A 13 32.49 22.69 -3.50
C ILE A 13 32.84 22.19 -4.90
N VAL A 14 31.84 21.69 -5.61
CA VAL A 14 31.90 21.29 -7.01
C VAL A 14 31.09 22.27 -7.83
N THR A 15 31.69 22.79 -8.89
CA THR A 15 31.01 23.66 -9.84
C THR A 15 30.41 22.76 -10.93
N LEU A 16 29.10 22.86 -11.14
CA LEU A 16 28.40 22.22 -12.26
C LEU A 16 28.09 23.31 -13.32
N THR A 17 28.32 22.98 -14.57
CA THR A 17 27.84 23.80 -15.66
C THR A 17 26.34 23.65 -15.85
N LEU A 18 25.69 24.64 -16.43
CA LEU A 18 24.27 24.55 -16.81
C LEU A 18 24.00 23.39 -17.79
N CYS A 19 24.98 23.09 -18.65
CA CYS A 19 24.88 21.96 -19.56
C CYS A 19 24.85 20.62 -18.84
N GLU A 20 25.75 20.39 -17.88
CA GLU A 20 25.78 19.18 -17.06
C GLU A 20 24.49 19.02 -16.24
N LEU A 21 23.99 20.12 -15.64
CA LEU A 21 22.74 20.10 -14.90
C LEU A 21 21.57 19.77 -15.82
N ARG A 22 21.50 20.36 -17.02
CA ARG A 22 20.43 20.05 -17.99
C ARG A 22 20.48 18.60 -18.42
N THR A 23 21.66 18.06 -18.76
CA THR A 23 21.82 16.64 -19.12
C THR A 23 21.35 15.75 -17.99
N PHE A 24 21.80 16.00 -16.76
CA PHE A 24 21.38 15.22 -15.60
C PHE A 24 19.86 15.23 -15.40
N LEU A 25 19.20 16.38 -15.53
CA LEU A 25 17.75 16.49 -15.39
C LEU A 25 17.02 15.75 -16.53
N SER A 26 17.54 15.86 -17.76
CA SER A 26 16.97 15.15 -18.92
C SER A 26 17.04 13.63 -18.73
N ASP A 27 18.22 13.12 -18.37
CA ASP A 27 18.43 11.68 -18.13
C ASP A 27 17.57 11.18 -16.95
N THR A 28 17.42 12.01 -15.91
CA THR A 28 16.57 11.68 -14.75
C THR A 28 15.10 11.58 -15.17
N LEU A 29 14.61 12.50 -15.98
CA LEU A 29 13.23 12.45 -16.48
C LEU A 29 12.99 11.19 -17.32
N GLU A 30 13.93 10.85 -18.22
CA GLU A 30 13.83 9.63 -19.03
C GLU A 30 13.74 8.36 -18.17
N VAL A 31 14.55 8.27 -17.11
CA VAL A 31 14.50 7.13 -16.15
C VAL A 31 13.16 7.09 -15.42
N ILE A 32 12.64 8.24 -14.99
CA ILE A 32 11.33 8.34 -14.31
C ILE A 32 10.22 7.91 -15.27
N ASP A 33 10.19 8.44 -16.49
CA ASP A 33 9.19 8.09 -17.50
C ASP A 33 9.19 6.59 -17.80
N SER A 34 10.38 6.02 -18.01
CA SER A 34 10.54 4.58 -18.21
C SER A 34 10.01 3.77 -17.01
N SER A 35 10.28 4.25 -15.79
CA SER A 35 9.81 3.60 -14.56
C SER A 35 8.28 3.61 -14.46
N PHE A 36 7.63 4.72 -14.78
CA PHE A 36 6.17 4.81 -14.81
C PHE A 36 5.57 3.86 -15.86
N ARG A 37 6.08 3.88 -17.08
CA ARG A 37 5.57 3.03 -18.17
C ARG A 37 5.71 1.53 -17.84
N ASN A 38 6.82 1.14 -17.22
CA ASN A 38 7.05 -0.25 -16.78
C ASN A 38 6.16 -0.69 -15.62
N ASN A 39 5.53 0.26 -14.91
CA ASN A 39 4.58 -0.01 -13.84
C ASN A 39 3.12 -0.09 -14.32
N LYS A 40 2.84 0.08 -15.62
CA LYS A 40 1.49 -0.09 -16.16
C LYS A 40 1.07 -1.55 -16.10
N CYS A 41 -0.07 -1.82 -15.46
CA CYS A 41 -0.65 -3.15 -15.30
C CYS A 41 -1.51 -3.53 -16.50
N ALA A 42 -1.78 -4.83 -16.65
CA ALA A 42 -2.67 -5.34 -17.71
C ALA A 42 -4.13 -4.84 -17.58
N ASN A 43 -4.55 -4.47 -16.36
CA ASN A 43 -5.87 -3.89 -16.11
C ASN A 43 -5.97 -2.37 -16.39
N GLY A 44 -4.92 -1.78 -16.94
CA GLY A 44 -4.85 -0.35 -17.26
C GLY A 44 -4.46 0.56 -16.09
N LEU A 45 -4.33 0.03 -14.88
CA LEU A 45 -3.84 0.76 -13.71
C LEU A 45 -2.31 0.77 -13.64
N TYR A 46 -1.77 1.39 -12.59
CA TYR A 46 -0.33 1.45 -12.32
C TYR A 46 -0.02 0.89 -10.94
N HIS A 47 1.10 0.17 -10.82
CA HIS A 47 1.61 -0.26 -9.52
C HIS A 47 2.10 0.93 -8.69
N ALA A 48 1.81 0.91 -7.37
CA ALA A 48 2.21 1.97 -6.45
C ALA A 48 3.64 1.78 -5.93
N TYR A 49 3.96 0.56 -5.53
CA TYR A 49 5.22 0.22 -4.86
C TYR A 49 5.85 -1.02 -5.49
N ASN A 50 7.14 -0.89 -5.77
CA ASN A 50 7.98 -1.97 -6.22
C ASN A 50 8.82 -2.47 -5.05
N LEU A 51 8.69 -3.75 -4.73
CA LEU A 51 9.49 -4.42 -3.72
C LEU A 51 10.70 -5.06 -4.41
N ILE A 52 11.89 -4.62 -4.03
CA ILE A 52 13.14 -5.10 -4.62
C ILE A 52 13.74 -6.13 -3.68
N ARG A 53 14.02 -7.32 -4.21
CA ARG A 53 14.73 -8.40 -3.53
C ARG A 53 16.02 -8.70 -4.29
N PHE A 54 17.13 -8.64 -3.57
CA PHE A 54 18.43 -9.05 -4.10
C PHE A 54 18.63 -10.54 -3.79
N THR A 55 18.87 -11.33 -4.82
CA THR A 55 19.35 -12.71 -4.72
C THR A 55 20.83 -12.78 -5.10
N GLU A 56 21.46 -13.95 -5.00
CA GLU A 56 22.87 -14.10 -5.37
C GLU A 56 23.13 -13.74 -6.84
N ASP A 57 22.22 -14.08 -7.73
CA ASP A 57 22.38 -13.93 -9.19
C ASP A 57 21.49 -12.85 -9.82
N ASN A 58 20.42 -12.41 -9.13
CA ASN A 58 19.38 -11.59 -9.75
C ASN A 58 18.85 -10.50 -8.80
N ILE A 59 18.17 -9.54 -9.43
CA ILE A 59 17.30 -8.58 -8.74
C ILE A 59 15.87 -8.92 -9.13
N GLU A 60 15.06 -9.27 -8.15
CA GLU A 60 13.64 -9.55 -8.32
C GLU A 60 12.82 -8.33 -7.96
N ILE A 61 11.85 -8.01 -8.79
CA ILE A 61 10.88 -6.93 -8.53
C ILE A 61 9.50 -7.56 -8.40
N SER A 62 8.87 -7.34 -7.27
CA SER A 62 7.47 -7.68 -7.05
C SER A 62 6.67 -6.41 -6.76
N HIS A 63 5.36 -6.49 -6.94
CA HIS A 63 4.47 -5.35 -6.84
C HIS A 63 3.47 -5.56 -5.71
N LEU A 64 3.12 -4.48 -5.03
CA LEU A 64 1.97 -4.48 -4.13
C LEU A 64 0.66 -4.42 -4.93
N TYR A 65 -0.43 -4.54 -4.22
CA TYR A 65 -1.77 -4.43 -4.79
C TYR A 65 -2.04 -3.03 -5.33
N ASP A 66 -3.05 -2.92 -6.19
CA ASP A 66 -3.50 -1.64 -6.72
C ASP A 66 -3.84 -0.65 -5.61
N MET A 67 -3.42 0.59 -5.79
CA MET A 67 -3.66 1.68 -4.85
C MET A 67 -4.08 2.94 -5.59
N LEU A 68 -4.94 3.74 -4.98
CA LEU A 68 -5.33 5.03 -5.53
C LEU A 68 -4.13 5.99 -5.68
N GLU A 69 -3.18 5.93 -4.74
CA GLU A 69 -1.98 6.80 -4.73
C GLU A 69 -1.18 6.72 -6.04
N ALA A 70 -1.01 5.51 -6.61
CA ALA A 70 -0.28 5.36 -7.86
C ALA A 70 -0.99 6.07 -9.01
N GLN A 71 -2.30 5.92 -9.11
CA GLN A 71 -3.10 6.45 -10.20
C GLN A 71 -3.05 7.99 -10.21
N LEU A 72 -3.25 8.60 -9.04
CA LEU A 72 -3.17 10.05 -8.94
C LEU A 72 -1.75 10.59 -9.13
N ALA A 73 -0.72 9.86 -8.69
CA ALA A 73 0.68 10.25 -8.90
C ALA A 73 1.05 10.26 -10.39
N VAL A 74 0.58 9.27 -11.14
CA VAL A 74 0.80 9.21 -12.60
C VAL A 74 0.05 10.33 -13.31
N LEU A 75 -1.20 10.62 -12.93
CA LEU A 75 -1.96 11.74 -13.47
C LEU A 75 -1.26 13.08 -13.22
N SER A 76 -0.83 13.35 -11.97
CA SER A 76 -0.14 14.61 -11.62
C SER A 76 1.28 14.71 -12.16
N SER A 77 1.88 13.62 -12.64
CA SER A 77 3.26 13.66 -13.17
C SER A 77 3.38 14.41 -14.51
N GLY A 78 2.28 14.58 -15.24
CA GLY A 78 2.27 15.12 -16.58
C GLY A 78 2.86 14.20 -17.65
N LEU A 79 3.12 12.92 -17.32
CA LEU A 79 3.66 11.92 -18.25
C LEU A 79 2.62 11.46 -19.28
N LEU A 80 1.35 11.36 -18.85
CA LEU A 80 0.29 10.82 -19.69
C LEU A 80 -0.20 11.86 -20.70
N ALA A 81 -0.38 11.44 -21.94
CA ALA A 81 -1.20 12.19 -22.88
C ALA A 81 -2.66 12.24 -22.40
N ALA A 82 -3.42 13.21 -22.85
CA ALA A 82 -4.81 13.40 -22.41
C ALA A 82 -5.69 12.16 -22.66
N GLU A 83 -5.46 11.48 -23.77
CA GLU A 83 -6.13 10.22 -24.12
C GLU A 83 -5.77 9.08 -23.16
N GLU A 84 -4.48 8.95 -22.84
CA GLU A 84 -3.99 7.96 -21.86
C GLU A 84 -4.57 8.23 -20.45
N ALA A 85 -4.73 9.49 -20.09
CA ALA A 85 -5.38 9.89 -18.83
C ALA A 85 -6.86 9.49 -18.78
N VAL A 86 -7.60 9.65 -19.90
CA VAL A 86 -8.98 9.16 -20.02
C VAL A 86 -9.03 7.64 -19.86
N GLU A 87 -8.15 6.90 -20.56
CA GLU A 87 -8.07 5.44 -20.43
C GLU A 87 -7.81 5.01 -18.98
N LEU A 88 -6.90 5.68 -18.27
CA LEU A 88 -6.63 5.40 -16.88
C LEU A 88 -7.86 5.66 -15.99
N LEU A 89 -8.54 6.78 -16.17
CA LEU A 89 -9.73 7.12 -15.39
C LEU A 89 -10.89 6.15 -15.66
N ASP A 90 -11.05 5.71 -16.89
CA ASP A 90 -12.03 4.66 -17.27
C ASP A 90 -11.66 3.31 -16.59
N ALA A 91 -10.39 2.92 -16.62
CA ALA A 91 -9.90 1.72 -15.95
C ALA A 91 -10.12 1.80 -14.44
N MET A 92 -9.84 2.95 -13.82
CA MET A 92 -10.11 3.17 -12.39
C MET A 92 -11.60 3.00 -12.06
N ARG A 93 -12.48 3.54 -12.89
CA ARG A 93 -13.94 3.43 -12.70
C ARG A 93 -14.44 1.98 -12.77
N GLN A 94 -13.80 1.15 -13.57
CA GLN A 94 -14.13 -0.26 -13.76
C GLN A 94 -13.39 -1.19 -12.78
N SER A 95 -12.43 -0.66 -12.03
CA SER A 95 -11.60 -1.44 -11.13
C SER A 95 -12.22 -1.65 -9.76
N THR A 96 -11.58 -2.53 -8.98
CA THR A 96 -11.92 -2.75 -7.57
C THR A 96 -11.59 -1.57 -6.64
N LEU A 97 -10.96 -0.51 -7.16
CA LEU A 97 -10.76 0.75 -6.41
C LEU A 97 -12.05 1.55 -6.32
N TYR A 98 -12.98 1.40 -7.28
CA TYR A 98 -14.23 2.14 -7.27
C TYR A 98 -15.25 1.51 -6.34
N ARG A 99 -15.91 2.37 -5.57
CA ARG A 99 -16.94 1.99 -4.61
C ARG A 99 -18.28 2.63 -5.00
N GLU A 100 -19.16 1.80 -5.53
CA GLU A 100 -20.43 2.25 -6.14
C GLU A 100 -21.36 2.91 -5.13
N ASP A 101 -21.47 2.38 -3.90
CA ASP A 101 -22.35 2.91 -2.86
C ASP A 101 -21.96 4.34 -2.44
N GLN A 102 -20.68 4.68 -2.59
CA GLN A 102 -20.14 6.02 -2.31
C GLN A 102 -19.87 6.83 -3.57
N ARG A 103 -20.00 6.24 -4.75
CA ARG A 103 -19.64 6.87 -6.04
C ARG A 103 -18.25 7.50 -6.01
N SER A 104 -17.30 6.81 -5.34
CA SER A 104 -15.95 7.31 -5.07
C SER A 104 -14.94 6.19 -5.06
N TYR A 105 -13.67 6.53 -4.77
CA TYR A 105 -12.55 5.61 -4.87
C TYR A 105 -11.97 5.29 -3.50
N MET A 106 -11.71 4.01 -3.27
CA MET A 106 -11.00 3.52 -2.08
C MET A 106 -9.50 3.74 -2.23
N LEU A 107 -8.80 3.95 -1.11
CA LEU A 107 -7.34 3.99 -1.11
C LEU A 107 -6.75 2.64 -1.48
N TYR A 108 -7.29 1.58 -0.87
CA TYR A 108 -6.96 0.17 -1.15
C TYR A 108 -8.25 -0.59 -1.46
N PRO A 109 -8.24 -1.49 -2.47
CA PRO A 109 -9.40 -2.32 -2.75
C PRO A 109 -9.85 -3.11 -1.53
N ASN A 110 -11.16 -3.28 -1.38
CA ASN A 110 -11.67 -4.19 -0.38
C ASN A 110 -11.39 -5.64 -0.81
N ARG A 111 -10.73 -6.40 0.06
CA ARG A 111 -10.43 -7.81 -0.19
C ARG A 111 -10.56 -8.60 1.10
N ARG A 112 -11.07 -9.81 0.99
CA ARG A 112 -11.04 -10.73 2.11
C ARG A 112 -9.59 -11.11 2.41
N ARG A 113 -9.19 -10.93 3.64
CA ARG A 113 -7.95 -11.51 4.16
C ARG A 113 -8.29 -12.77 4.94
N ALA A 114 -7.38 -13.73 4.91
CA ALA A 114 -7.48 -14.87 5.79
C ALA A 114 -7.51 -14.38 7.23
N SER A 115 -8.40 -14.95 8.03
CA SER A 115 -8.45 -14.70 9.48
C SER A 115 -7.19 -15.26 10.16
N PHE A 116 -6.97 -14.86 11.41
CA PHE A 116 -5.85 -15.40 12.18
C PHE A 116 -5.92 -16.94 12.28
N LEU A 117 -7.11 -17.51 12.50
CA LEU A 117 -7.29 -18.96 12.58
C LEU A 117 -7.06 -19.67 11.23
N GLU A 118 -7.36 -19.00 10.11
CA GLU A 118 -7.05 -19.55 8.78
C GLU A 118 -5.55 -19.49 8.47
N LEU A 119 -4.82 -18.50 8.98
CA LEU A 119 -3.37 -18.35 8.77
C LEU A 119 -2.55 -19.19 9.74
N ASN A 120 -2.94 -19.26 11.03
CA ASN A 120 -2.16 -19.90 12.07
C ASN A 120 -2.21 -21.43 11.97
N ASN A 121 -1.84 -21.97 10.82
CA ASN A 121 -1.73 -23.40 10.58
C ASN A 121 -0.31 -23.72 10.14
N ILE A 122 0.43 -24.40 10.99
CA ILE A 122 1.79 -24.85 10.70
C ILE A 122 1.71 -26.10 9.82
N PRO A 123 2.45 -26.18 8.70
CA PRO A 123 2.45 -27.35 7.84
C PRO A 123 2.80 -28.66 8.58
N ALA A 124 2.09 -29.73 8.30
CA ALA A 124 2.22 -31.00 9.05
C ALA A 124 3.62 -31.61 8.97
N GLU A 125 4.32 -31.41 7.84
CA GLU A 125 5.69 -31.87 7.63
C GLU A 125 6.71 -31.28 8.60
N VAL A 126 6.40 -30.09 9.14
CA VAL A 126 7.25 -29.39 10.11
C VAL A 126 7.24 -30.06 11.48
N ALA A 127 6.21 -30.85 11.79
CA ALA A 127 6.09 -31.58 13.05
C ALA A 127 7.30 -32.51 13.32
N GLU A 128 7.95 -32.99 12.25
CA GLU A 128 9.12 -33.86 12.36
C GLU A 128 10.42 -33.12 12.68
N TRP A 129 10.45 -31.79 12.64
CA TRP A 129 11.63 -31.01 12.92
C TRP A 129 12.04 -31.15 14.42
N PRO A 130 13.37 -31.33 14.71
CA PRO A 130 13.83 -31.54 16.08
C PRO A 130 13.38 -30.48 17.08
N VAL A 131 13.41 -29.19 16.67
CA VAL A 131 13.00 -28.07 17.52
C VAL A 131 11.49 -28.11 17.81
N ILE A 132 10.68 -28.52 16.84
CA ILE A 132 9.23 -28.64 17.01
C ILE A 132 8.91 -29.78 17.97
N LYS A 133 9.51 -30.96 17.78
CA LYS A 133 9.37 -32.09 18.70
C LYS A 133 9.76 -31.73 20.13
N LYS A 134 10.84 -30.96 20.29
CA LYS A 134 11.31 -30.47 21.58
C LYS A 134 10.27 -29.57 22.24
N LEU A 135 9.67 -28.64 21.50
CA LEU A 135 8.65 -27.73 22.00
C LEU A 135 7.32 -28.45 22.33
N LEU A 136 6.95 -29.45 21.56
CA LEU A 136 5.75 -30.26 21.81
C LEU A 136 5.89 -31.15 23.05
N ASN A 137 7.08 -31.62 23.36
CA ASN A 137 7.36 -32.39 24.58
C ASN A 137 7.40 -31.50 25.83
N ASP A 138 7.58 -30.20 25.67
CA ASP A 138 7.45 -29.26 26.78
C ASP A 138 5.95 -29.06 27.09
N LYS A 139 5.55 -29.44 28.29
CA LYS A 139 4.13 -29.35 28.76
C LYS A 139 3.63 -27.90 28.82
N GLN A 140 4.50 -26.93 28.64
CA GLN A 140 4.16 -25.53 28.51
C GLN A 140 3.91 -25.20 27.03
N GLN A 141 2.70 -25.22 26.58
CA GLN A 141 2.28 -24.78 25.23
C GLN A 141 2.47 -23.27 25.03
N SER A 142 3.61 -22.75 25.48
CA SER A 142 3.90 -21.31 25.47
C SER A 142 4.23 -20.78 24.07
N ILE A 143 4.76 -21.63 23.20
CA ILE A 143 5.15 -21.26 21.81
C ILE A 143 4.24 -21.93 20.79
N LEU A 144 4.01 -23.22 20.91
CA LEU A 144 3.19 -24.03 20.02
C LEU A 144 2.08 -24.72 20.76
N SER A 145 0.95 -24.95 20.10
CA SER A 145 -0.17 -25.74 20.58
C SER A 145 -0.61 -26.76 19.53
N ILE A 146 -1.24 -27.82 19.96
CA ILE A 146 -1.89 -28.82 19.11
C ILE A 146 -3.39 -28.74 19.35
N ASP A 147 -4.17 -28.67 18.26
CA ASP A 147 -5.63 -28.74 18.33
C ASP A 147 -6.14 -30.18 18.50
N GLU A 148 -7.47 -30.35 18.63
CA GLU A 148 -8.11 -31.63 18.79
C GLU A 148 -7.97 -32.55 17.56
N GLN A 149 -7.67 -31.99 16.39
CA GLN A 149 -7.45 -32.70 15.13
C GLN A 149 -5.96 -33.02 14.89
N GLY A 150 -5.07 -32.58 15.76
CA GLY A 150 -3.62 -32.76 15.65
C GLY A 150 -2.93 -31.68 14.82
N GLY A 151 -3.63 -30.62 14.47
CA GLY A 151 -3.07 -29.45 13.80
C GLY A 151 -2.14 -28.65 14.72
N LEU A 152 -1.04 -28.17 14.14
CA LEU A 152 -0.05 -27.36 14.86
C LEU A 152 -0.31 -25.87 14.66
N HIS A 153 -0.21 -25.11 15.73
CA HIS A 153 -0.45 -23.67 15.75
C HIS A 153 0.57 -22.96 16.62
N PHE A 154 0.93 -21.74 16.23
CA PHE A 154 1.61 -20.82 17.16
C PHE A 154 0.67 -20.32 18.23
N ASN A 155 1.21 -19.96 19.39
CA ASN A 155 0.41 -19.38 20.47
C ASN A 155 -0.32 -18.12 19.99
N ALA A 156 -1.63 -18.10 20.21
CA ALA A 156 -2.53 -17.05 19.73
C ALA A 156 -2.25 -15.64 20.34
N THR A 157 -1.42 -15.54 21.35
CA THR A 157 -1.02 -14.27 21.95
C THR A 157 0.08 -13.55 21.17
N PHE A 158 0.71 -14.22 20.20
CA PHE A 158 1.76 -13.61 19.39
C PHE A 158 1.16 -12.68 18.33
N ASN A 159 1.24 -11.38 18.57
CA ASN A 159 0.77 -10.35 17.64
C ASN A 159 1.74 -10.10 16.46
N ASN A 160 3.00 -10.44 16.61
CA ASN A 160 4.05 -10.36 15.59
C ASN A 160 5.27 -11.19 16.00
N ALA A 161 6.27 -11.26 15.13
CA ALA A 161 7.48 -12.03 15.35
C ALA A 161 8.26 -11.63 16.62
N SER A 162 8.16 -10.38 17.10
CA SER A 162 8.88 -9.96 18.31
C SER A 162 8.31 -10.58 19.59
N PHE A 163 7.00 -10.88 19.63
CA PHE A 163 6.40 -11.61 20.75
C PHE A 163 6.87 -13.07 20.78
N LEU A 164 6.95 -13.72 19.61
CA LEU A 164 7.56 -15.04 19.50
C LEU A 164 9.00 -15.01 19.96
N ASP A 165 9.78 -14.05 19.51
CA ASP A 165 11.19 -13.90 19.85
C ASP A 165 11.42 -13.70 21.35
N GLN A 166 10.58 -12.91 22.01
CA GLN A 166 10.59 -12.77 23.47
C GLN A 166 10.26 -14.07 24.17
N ALA A 167 9.24 -14.80 23.67
CA ALA A 167 8.87 -16.09 24.27
C ALA A 167 10.00 -17.13 24.13
N ILE A 168 10.70 -17.16 22.99
CA ILE A 168 11.86 -18.03 22.78
C ILE A 168 13.01 -17.63 23.70
N SER A 169 13.29 -16.34 23.84
CA SER A 169 14.39 -15.82 24.67
C SER A 169 14.24 -16.16 26.16
N ASN A 170 13.01 -16.37 26.59
CA ASN A 170 12.71 -16.82 27.98
C ASN A 170 12.94 -18.33 28.16
N GLN A 171 13.27 -19.08 27.11
CA GLN A 171 13.52 -20.52 27.17
C GLN A 171 15.02 -20.81 27.02
N THR A 172 15.66 -21.25 28.09
CA THR A 172 17.09 -21.57 28.14
C THR A 172 17.50 -22.78 27.29
N THR A 173 16.51 -23.53 26.78
CA THR A 173 16.73 -24.79 26.06
C THR A 173 16.82 -24.61 24.53
N ILE A 174 16.50 -23.43 23.98
CA ILE A 174 16.49 -23.17 22.53
C ILE A 174 17.81 -22.51 22.15
N SER A 175 18.50 -23.09 21.15
CA SER A 175 19.74 -22.52 20.59
C SER A 175 19.45 -21.35 19.65
N SER A 176 20.52 -20.60 19.29
CA SER A 176 20.39 -19.50 18.31
C SER A 176 19.90 -19.97 16.94
N ASP A 177 20.34 -21.15 16.49
CA ASP A 177 19.93 -21.71 15.20
C ASP A 177 18.48 -22.17 15.25
N GLU A 178 18.06 -22.83 16.33
CA GLU A 178 16.67 -23.22 16.56
C GLU A 178 15.74 -21.99 16.64
N ARG A 179 16.21 -20.90 17.23
CA ARG A 179 15.50 -19.62 17.28
C ARG A 179 15.25 -19.07 15.88
N GLN A 180 16.29 -19.07 15.01
CA GLN A 180 16.12 -18.58 13.65
C GLN A 180 15.15 -19.46 12.86
N ILE A 181 15.22 -20.77 12.98
CA ILE A 181 14.29 -21.72 12.36
C ILE A 181 12.83 -21.40 12.75
N LEU A 182 12.57 -21.10 14.02
CA LEU A 182 11.23 -20.77 14.50
C LEU A 182 10.74 -19.42 13.97
N LEU A 183 11.60 -18.43 13.87
CA LEU A 183 11.26 -17.12 13.29
C LEU A 183 10.99 -17.22 11.79
N ASP A 184 11.79 -18.00 11.06
CA ASP A 184 11.57 -18.24 9.64
C ASP A 184 10.28 -19.02 9.38
N LEU A 185 9.96 -20.00 10.23
CA LEU A 185 8.69 -20.70 10.19
C LEU A 185 7.51 -19.76 10.46
N TYR A 186 7.62 -18.90 11.47
CA TYR A 186 6.61 -17.89 11.77
C TYR A 186 6.37 -16.96 10.58
N GLU A 187 7.46 -16.51 9.94
CA GLU A 187 7.38 -15.69 8.73
C GLU A 187 6.71 -16.43 7.58
N SER A 188 7.01 -17.72 7.38
CA SER A 188 6.40 -18.54 6.32
C SER A 188 4.89 -18.74 6.51
N VAL A 189 4.41 -18.79 7.76
CA VAL A 189 2.99 -18.95 8.11
C VAL A 189 2.23 -17.63 7.98
N PHE A 190 2.82 -16.54 8.47
CA PHE A 190 2.09 -15.27 8.62
C PHE A 190 2.45 -14.21 7.59
N HIS A 191 3.57 -14.38 6.86
CA HIS A 191 4.10 -13.37 5.93
C HIS A 191 4.22 -11.99 6.58
N HIS A 192 4.81 -11.94 7.78
CA HIS A 192 4.90 -10.76 8.62
C HIS A 192 5.64 -9.58 7.96
N HIS A 193 6.64 -9.87 7.11
CA HIS A 193 7.37 -8.87 6.34
C HIS A 193 6.59 -8.32 5.14
N ALA A 194 5.47 -8.93 4.77
CA ALA A 194 4.58 -8.33 3.80
C ALA A 194 3.99 -7.03 4.34
N PHE A 195 3.66 -6.09 3.43
CA PHE A 195 3.08 -4.82 3.83
C PHE A 195 1.75 -5.02 4.57
N THR A 196 1.65 -4.54 5.79
CA THR A 196 0.51 -4.74 6.70
C THR A 196 -0.09 -3.43 7.21
N GLY A 197 0.40 -2.28 6.78
CA GLY A 197 0.02 -0.97 7.26
C GLY A 197 0.90 -0.47 8.42
N ARG A 198 0.56 0.70 8.97
CA ARG A 198 1.37 1.37 9.99
C ARG A 198 1.39 0.69 11.35
N SER A 199 0.35 -0.11 11.65
CA SER A 199 0.26 -0.83 12.93
C SER A 199 1.32 -1.90 13.10
N GLY A 200 1.94 -2.36 12.01
CA GLY A 200 2.87 -3.49 12.01
C GLY A 200 2.22 -4.82 12.41
N THR A 201 0.89 -4.86 12.46
CA THR A 201 0.13 -6.04 12.85
C THR A 201 -0.43 -6.71 11.60
N PHE A 202 0.07 -7.88 11.24
CA PHE A 202 -0.20 -8.55 9.96
C PHE A 202 -1.67 -8.94 9.72
N TYR A 203 -2.49 -9.05 10.75
CA TYR A 203 -3.92 -9.33 10.62
C TYR A 203 -4.81 -8.08 10.74
N LYS A 204 -4.23 -6.90 10.96
CA LYS A 204 -4.91 -5.60 10.97
C LYS A 204 -4.39 -4.73 9.83
N TYR A 205 -4.99 -4.86 8.67
CA TYR A 205 -4.63 -4.01 7.55
C TYR A 205 -5.45 -2.72 7.60
N GLU A 206 -4.78 -1.62 7.87
CA GLU A 206 -5.42 -0.30 7.97
C GLU A 206 -5.83 0.21 6.59
N GLY A 207 -7.03 0.74 6.50
CA GLY A 207 -7.54 1.40 5.29
C GLY A 207 -8.06 0.48 4.19
N LEU A 208 -8.11 -0.83 4.39
CA LEU A 208 -8.64 -1.76 3.41
C LEU A 208 -10.15 -1.51 3.21
N GLY A 209 -10.58 -1.27 1.97
CA GLY A 209 -11.96 -0.93 1.65
C GLY A 209 -12.41 0.47 2.12
N SER A 210 -11.50 1.28 2.65
CA SER A 210 -11.80 2.63 3.13
C SER A 210 -11.58 3.67 2.04
N ILE A 211 -12.43 4.69 2.04
CA ILE A 211 -12.24 5.90 1.26
C ILE A 211 -11.50 6.91 2.14
N TYR A 212 -10.37 7.39 1.66
CA TYR A 212 -9.61 8.49 2.27
C TYR A 212 -9.90 9.75 1.48
N TRP A 213 -10.76 10.61 2.02
CA TRP A 213 -11.29 11.75 1.27
C TRP A 213 -10.22 12.72 0.79
N HIS A 214 -9.15 12.92 1.55
CA HIS A 214 -8.03 13.72 1.08
C HIS A 214 -7.33 13.14 -0.15
N MET A 215 -7.32 11.81 -0.32
CA MET A 215 -6.77 11.18 -1.53
C MET A 215 -7.72 11.33 -2.71
N VAL A 216 -9.03 11.34 -2.47
CA VAL A 216 -10.02 11.62 -3.51
C VAL A 216 -9.95 13.09 -3.96
N SER A 217 -9.75 14.02 -3.02
CA SER A 217 -9.52 15.44 -3.36
C SER A 217 -8.22 15.64 -4.15
N LYS A 218 -7.16 14.90 -3.82
CA LYS A 218 -5.93 14.89 -4.64
C LYS A 218 -6.15 14.29 -6.03
N LEU A 219 -7.00 13.29 -6.16
CA LEU A 219 -7.39 12.77 -7.46
C LEU A 219 -8.14 13.83 -8.27
N LEU A 220 -9.07 14.56 -7.65
CA LEU A 220 -9.78 15.66 -8.30
C LEU A 220 -8.81 16.72 -8.80
N LEU A 221 -7.85 17.14 -7.95
CA LEU A 221 -6.79 18.08 -8.33
C LEU A 221 -5.97 17.56 -9.51
N ALA A 222 -5.51 16.30 -9.46
CA ALA A 222 -4.71 15.69 -10.53
C ALA A 222 -5.45 15.68 -11.87
N VAL A 223 -6.75 15.40 -11.88
CA VAL A 223 -7.57 15.47 -13.09
C VAL A 223 -7.72 16.93 -13.56
N GLY A 224 -7.88 17.88 -12.64
CA GLY A 224 -7.88 19.32 -12.97
C GLY A 224 -6.57 19.79 -13.63
N GLU A 225 -5.44 19.37 -13.08
CA GLU A 225 -4.10 19.62 -13.63
C GLU A 225 -3.95 19.01 -15.05
N THR A 226 -4.42 17.78 -15.23
CA THR A 226 -4.44 17.10 -16.55
C THR A 226 -5.27 17.89 -17.56
N ILE A 227 -6.46 18.36 -17.18
CA ILE A 227 -7.30 19.20 -18.07
C ILE A 227 -6.58 20.51 -18.43
N ALA A 228 -5.95 21.16 -17.46
CA ALA A 228 -5.26 22.43 -17.68
C ALA A 228 -4.04 22.29 -18.59
N SER A 229 -3.34 21.16 -18.53
CA SER A 229 -2.16 20.86 -19.35
C SER A 229 -2.48 20.28 -20.73
N ALA A 230 -3.71 19.82 -20.97
CA ALA A 230 -4.14 19.14 -22.19
C ALA A 230 -4.43 20.12 -23.36
N THR A 231 -3.46 20.97 -23.71
CA THR A 231 -3.63 22.04 -24.71
C THR A 231 -3.84 21.53 -26.13
N ASP A 232 -3.29 20.35 -26.44
CA ASP A 232 -3.31 19.77 -27.79
C ASP A 232 -4.36 18.64 -27.93
N ALA A 233 -5.14 18.38 -26.88
CA ALA A 233 -6.15 17.33 -26.87
C ALA A 233 -7.39 17.68 -27.69
N THR A 234 -8.06 16.66 -28.20
CA THR A 234 -9.31 16.85 -28.93
C THR A 234 -10.44 17.40 -28.02
N PRO A 235 -11.41 18.14 -28.58
CA PRO A 235 -12.59 18.58 -27.80
C PRO A 235 -13.33 17.41 -27.11
N THR A 236 -13.35 16.23 -27.71
CA THR A 236 -13.95 15.03 -27.17
C THR A 236 -13.17 14.54 -25.94
N THR A 237 -11.85 14.46 -26.03
CA THR A 237 -10.98 14.07 -24.91
C THR A 237 -11.14 15.02 -23.73
N ILE A 238 -11.14 16.33 -23.98
CA ILE A 238 -11.37 17.34 -22.94
C ILE A 238 -12.75 17.15 -22.28
N GLN A 239 -13.79 16.84 -23.07
CA GLN A 239 -15.11 16.58 -22.52
C GLN A 239 -15.15 15.33 -21.65
N GLN A 240 -14.44 14.28 -22.03
CA GLN A 240 -14.32 13.06 -21.23
C GLN A 240 -13.59 13.32 -19.90
N LEU A 241 -12.45 14.04 -19.92
CA LEU A 241 -11.75 14.45 -18.71
C LEU A 241 -12.64 15.28 -17.79
N LYS A 242 -13.39 16.24 -18.32
CA LYS A 242 -14.34 17.04 -17.56
C LYS A 242 -15.50 16.19 -16.99
N ALA A 243 -15.94 15.17 -17.69
CA ALA A 243 -16.95 14.24 -17.17
C ALA A 243 -16.42 13.45 -15.96
N HIS A 244 -15.18 12.94 -16.04
CA HIS A 244 -14.50 12.30 -14.90
C HIS A 244 -14.31 13.27 -13.72
N TYR A 245 -13.83 14.49 -13.99
CA TYR A 245 -13.67 15.51 -12.97
C TYR A 245 -14.97 15.77 -12.20
N ASN A 246 -16.08 15.99 -12.94
CA ASN A 246 -17.39 16.23 -12.33
C ASN A 246 -17.89 15.00 -11.54
N ALA A 247 -17.70 13.79 -12.06
CA ALA A 247 -18.08 12.57 -11.36
C ALA A 247 -17.32 12.38 -10.04
N ILE A 248 -16.01 12.67 -10.03
CA ILE A 248 -15.19 12.63 -8.81
C ILE A 248 -15.65 13.68 -7.82
N ARG A 249 -15.89 14.91 -8.29
CA ARG A 249 -16.35 16.04 -7.47
C ARG A 249 -17.71 15.75 -6.83
N GLU A 250 -18.66 15.21 -7.59
CA GLU A 250 -19.96 14.78 -7.07
C GLU A 250 -19.80 13.68 -6.01
N GLY A 251 -18.84 12.79 -6.18
CA GLY A 251 -18.49 11.73 -5.22
C GLY A 251 -17.93 12.23 -3.91
N ILE A 252 -17.31 13.42 -3.86
CA ILE A 252 -16.72 13.99 -2.61
C ILE A 252 -17.77 14.39 -1.58
N GLY A 253 -19.01 14.53 -1.98
CA GLY A 253 -20.09 14.55 -1.00
C GLY A 253 -20.73 15.88 -0.71
N ALA A 254 -20.51 16.93 -1.53
CA ALA A 254 -21.21 18.20 -1.41
C ALA A 254 -22.76 18.04 -1.43
N HIS A 255 -23.24 16.96 -2.02
CA HIS A 255 -24.67 16.64 -2.15
C HIS A 255 -25.10 15.40 -1.35
N LYS A 256 -24.21 14.84 -0.51
CA LYS A 256 -24.52 13.68 0.32
C LYS A 256 -25.00 14.09 1.70
N GLN A 257 -25.95 13.33 2.25
CA GLN A 257 -26.30 13.48 3.66
C GLN A 257 -25.21 12.91 4.57
N PRO A 258 -25.07 13.37 5.82
CA PRO A 258 -24.09 12.83 6.77
C PRO A 258 -24.19 11.31 6.95
N ALA A 259 -25.38 10.73 6.90
CA ALA A 259 -25.57 9.30 7.00
C ALA A 259 -25.02 8.54 5.78
N GLU A 260 -25.14 9.08 4.57
CA GLU A 260 -24.60 8.51 3.34
C GLU A 260 -23.10 8.69 3.24
N TYR A 261 -22.60 9.87 3.57
CA TYR A 261 -21.16 10.18 3.61
C TYR A 261 -20.46 9.42 4.72
N GLY A 262 -21.19 9.10 5.77
CA GLY A 262 -20.65 8.45 6.96
C GLY A 262 -19.82 9.36 7.83
N SER A 263 -19.87 10.68 7.61
CA SER A 263 -19.15 11.71 8.33
C SER A 263 -19.84 13.06 8.14
N PHE A 264 -19.34 14.08 8.82
CA PHE A 264 -19.66 15.45 8.45
C PHE A 264 -18.95 15.77 7.13
N PRO A 265 -19.67 16.20 6.08
CA PRO A 265 -19.06 16.70 4.85
C PRO A 265 -18.03 17.79 5.20
N PHE A 266 -16.93 17.80 4.44
CA PHE A 266 -15.82 18.75 4.64
C PHE A 266 -14.98 18.58 5.91
N ASP A 267 -15.17 17.51 6.69
CA ASP A 267 -14.17 17.16 7.70
C ASP A 267 -12.89 16.70 6.99
N PRO A 268 -11.81 17.50 7.05
CA PRO A 268 -10.57 17.21 6.32
C PRO A 268 -9.87 15.95 6.84
N TYR A 269 -10.34 15.36 7.92
CA TYR A 269 -9.76 14.20 8.56
C TYR A 269 -10.62 12.94 8.41
N SER A 270 -11.60 12.96 7.50
CA SER A 270 -12.55 11.87 7.45
C SER A 270 -12.16 10.72 6.55
N HIS A 271 -12.43 9.51 7.03
CA HIS A 271 -12.36 8.26 6.30
C HIS A 271 -13.73 7.60 6.32
N THR A 272 -14.13 6.99 5.21
CA THR A 272 -15.35 6.18 5.15
C THR A 272 -14.98 4.72 4.96
N PRO A 273 -15.02 3.90 6.02
CA PRO A 273 -14.73 2.48 5.96
C PRO A 273 -15.80 1.70 5.21
N SER A 274 -15.49 0.45 4.83
CA SER A 274 -16.36 -0.39 4.01
C SER A 274 -17.70 -0.78 4.66
N MET A 275 -17.81 -0.70 5.99
CA MET A 275 -18.94 -1.26 6.73
C MET A 275 -19.65 -0.29 7.67
N ALA A 276 -19.18 0.93 7.82
CA ALA A 276 -19.78 1.91 8.72
C ALA A 276 -19.37 3.33 8.31
N GLY A 277 -20.13 4.31 8.76
CA GLY A 277 -19.75 5.70 8.66
C GLY A 277 -18.41 5.99 9.35
N VAL A 278 -17.90 7.18 9.16
CA VAL A 278 -16.59 7.60 9.68
C VAL A 278 -16.45 7.31 11.15
N GLN A 279 -15.44 6.54 11.47
CA GLN A 279 -15.12 6.19 12.85
C GLN A 279 -13.83 6.83 13.35
N GLN A 280 -13.02 7.37 12.47
CA GLN A 280 -11.73 7.93 12.84
C GLN A 280 -11.36 9.12 11.95
N PRO A 281 -11.27 10.33 12.49
CA PRO A 281 -10.67 11.45 11.79
C PRO A 281 -9.21 11.15 11.51
N GLY A 282 -8.78 11.33 10.27
CA GLY A 282 -7.38 11.18 9.87
C GLY A 282 -6.75 12.52 9.54
N MET A 283 -5.44 12.65 9.67
CA MET A 283 -4.75 13.86 9.22
C MET A 283 -4.79 13.97 7.71
N THR A 284 -5.21 15.11 7.18
CA THR A 284 -5.43 15.25 5.75
C THR A 284 -5.11 16.65 5.23
N GLY A 285 -4.84 16.70 3.91
CA GLY A 285 -4.78 17.92 3.16
C GLY A 285 -6.07 18.27 2.40
N GLN A 286 -7.18 17.58 2.65
CA GLN A 286 -8.41 17.70 1.86
C GLN A 286 -8.87 19.16 1.69
N VAL A 287 -8.88 19.96 2.76
CA VAL A 287 -9.24 21.37 2.67
C VAL A 287 -8.35 22.15 1.72
N LYS A 288 -7.06 21.83 1.70
CA LYS A 288 -6.10 22.48 0.81
C LYS A 288 -6.38 22.11 -0.65
N GLU A 289 -6.57 20.84 -0.93
CA GLU A 289 -6.87 20.37 -2.26
C GLU A 289 -8.22 20.90 -2.74
N ASP A 290 -9.24 20.97 -1.90
CA ASP A 290 -10.55 21.55 -2.23
C ASP A 290 -10.48 23.06 -2.57
N ILE A 291 -9.56 23.79 -1.95
CA ILE A 291 -9.34 25.23 -2.27
C ILE A 291 -8.64 25.40 -3.62
N ILE A 292 -7.75 24.47 -3.97
CA ILE A 292 -6.96 24.54 -5.19
C ILE A 292 -7.76 24.01 -6.39
N SER A 293 -8.61 23.00 -6.18
CA SER A 293 -9.45 22.36 -7.21
C SER A 293 -10.68 23.19 -7.53
#